data_8e4ae7ed6c31d521db79affe7fcec5f5
#
_entry.id   8e4ae7ed6c31d521db79affe7fcec5f5
#
_cell.length_a   1.000
_cell.length_b   1.000
_cell.length_c   1.000
_cell.angle_alpha   90.00
_cell.angle_beta   90.00
_cell.angle_gamma   90.00
#
_symmetry.space_group_name_H-M   'P 1'
#
loop_
_entity.id
_entity.type
_entity.pdbx_description
1 polymer ?
#
loop_
_entity_poly.entity_id
_entity_poly.type
_entity_poly.pdbx_seq_one_letter_code
_entity_poly.pdbx_strand_id
1 'polypeptide(L)'
;CNYPIPVNEEAKEFAKNIYGSASPKLITVSRLDGRKSHNNVLMTIKNLLPKFPNLKYVSVGEGDEGNNLLKLRKYLKLENNVELIFKSTEQEKVALIEQSDVFIMPSVIYKKSVEGFGITYIEAASFGKPSIGGIYGGEGDAIKSGQTGYLCNGNDLNAIYDTLLKTLANDHYLELGTNA
;
A
#
# COMPACT_ATOMS: atom_id res chain seq x y z
N CYS A 1 -21.78 7.88 -6.65
CA CYS A 1 -21.06 6.60 -6.84
C CYS A 1 -21.40 5.68 -5.67
N ASN A 2 -21.92 4.48 -5.98
CA ASN A 2 -22.07 3.46 -4.93
C ASN A 2 -20.70 2.84 -4.66
N TYR A 3 -20.04 3.24 -3.60
CA TYR A 3 -18.89 2.58 -3.03
C TYR A 3 -19.30 1.94 -1.70
N PRO A 4 -18.89 0.73 -1.38
CA PRO A 4 -17.97 -0.13 -2.12
C PRO A 4 -18.65 -0.86 -3.32
N ILE A 5 -17.89 -1.08 -4.38
CA ILE A 5 -18.31 -1.91 -5.51
C ILE A 5 -18.46 -3.36 -5.01
N PRO A 6 -19.59 -4.05 -5.27
CA PRO A 6 -19.73 -5.46 -4.88
C PRO A 6 -18.64 -6.31 -5.54
N VAL A 7 -17.92 -7.09 -4.76
CA VAL A 7 -16.85 -7.97 -5.24
C VAL A 7 -17.42 -9.36 -5.52
N ASN A 8 -17.20 -9.89 -6.74
CA ASN A 8 -17.61 -11.25 -7.08
C ASN A 8 -16.67 -12.30 -6.48
N GLU A 9 -17.11 -13.55 -6.43
CA GLU A 9 -16.33 -14.64 -5.82
C GLU A 9 -15.01 -14.93 -6.56
N GLU A 10 -14.97 -14.72 -7.88
CA GLU A 10 -13.77 -14.90 -8.69
C GLU A 10 -12.67 -13.90 -8.27
N ALA A 11 -13.02 -12.64 -8.10
CA ALA A 11 -12.09 -11.61 -7.63
C ALA A 11 -11.64 -11.84 -6.18
N LYS A 12 -12.52 -12.31 -5.30
CA LYS A 12 -12.16 -12.71 -3.94
C LYS A 12 -11.16 -13.86 -3.92
N GLU A 13 -11.38 -14.87 -4.73
CA GLU A 13 -10.47 -16.02 -4.83
C GLU A 13 -9.13 -15.59 -5.47
N PHE A 14 -9.15 -14.70 -6.46
CA PHE A 14 -7.93 -14.11 -7.01
C PHE A 14 -7.10 -13.43 -5.91
N ALA A 15 -7.70 -12.53 -5.12
CA ALA A 15 -7.00 -11.83 -4.05
C ALA A 15 -6.50 -12.80 -2.96
N LYS A 16 -7.30 -13.82 -2.61
CA LYS A 16 -6.91 -14.87 -1.67
C LYS A 16 -5.71 -15.67 -2.17
N ASN A 17 -5.64 -15.98 -3.46
CA ASN A 17 -4.50 -16.68 -4.05
C ASN A 17 -3.22 -15.81 -4.05
N ILE A 18 -3.35 -14.49 -4.27
CA ILE A 18 -2.22 -13.55 -4.22
C ILE A 18 -1.65 -13.44 -2.79
N TYR A 19 -2.51 -13.26 -1.80
CA TYR A 19 -2.07 -13.07 -0.41
C TYR A 19 -1.75 -14.40 0.30
N GLY A 20 -2.48 -15.48 -0.01
CA GLY A 20 -2.34 -16.76 0.68
C GLY A 20 -2.52 -16.60 2.20
N SER A 21 -1.63 -17.23 2.96
CA SER A 21 -1.58 -17.14 4.42
C SER A 21 -0.68 -16.01 4.94
N ALA A 22 -0.32 -15.05 4.09
CA ALA A 22 0.55 -13.95 4.49
C ALA A 22 -0.05 -13.08 5.59
N SER A 23 0.80 -12.58 6.47
CA SER A 23 0.48 -11.61 7.50
C SER A 23 1.74 -10.84 7.92
N PRO A 24 1.70 -9.52 7.99
CA PRO A 24 0.64 -8.62 7.50
C PRO A 24 0.58 -8.51 5.97
N LYS A 25 -0.56 -8.02 5.46
CA LYS A 25 -0.83 -7.79 4.03
C LYS A 25 -0.86 -6.30 3.75
N LEU A 26 0.08 -5.83 2.95
CA LEU A 26 0.19 -4.43 2.56
C LEU A 26 -0.21 -4.25 1.09
N ILE A 27 -0.81 -3.11 0.75
CA ILE A 27 -1.19 -2.80 -0.63
C ILE A 27 -0.90 -1.35 -1.00
N THR A 28 -0.51 -1.14 -2.25
CA THR A 28 -0.55 0.14 -2.95
C THR A 28 -1.36 -0.02 -4.23
N VAL A 29 -2.28 0.90 -4.49
CA VAL A 29 -3.01 1.00 -5.77
C VAL A 29 -2.75 2.38 -6.35
N SER A 30 -1.96 2.46 -7.40
CA SER A 30 -1.60 3.75 -8.01
C SER A 30 -0.89 3.56 -9.35
N ARG A 31 -0.72 4.66 -10.10
CA ARG A 31 0.23 4.66 -11.20
C ARG A 31 1.64 4.40 -10.68
N LEU A 32 2.42 3.63 -11.43
CA LEU A 32 3.82 3.35 -11.13
C LEU A 32 4.71 4.49 -11.65
N ASP A 33 4.70 5.60 -10.96
CA ASP A 33 5.55 6.76 -11.25
C ASP A 33 6.41 7.12 -10.02
N GLY A 34 7.49 7.91 -10.23
CA GLY A 34 8.44 8.24 -9.18
C GLY A 34 7.85 9.01 -8.00
N ARG A 35 6.67 9.62 -8.17
CA ARG A 35 5.97 10.34 -7.10
C ARG A 35 5.41 9.41 -6.02
N LYS A 36 5.09 8.17 -6.36
CA LYS A 36 4.43 7.21 -5.45
C LYS A 36 5.40 6.47 -4.52
N SER A 37 6.71 6.70 -4.69
CA SER A 37 7.77 6.18 -3.82
C SER A 37 7.79 4.64 -3.65
N HIS A 38 7.32 3.89 -4.66
CA HIS A 38 7.30 2.42 -4.64
C HIS A 38 8.67 1.80 -4.36
N ASN A 39 9.76 2.39 -4.89
CA ASN A 39 11.13 1.93 -4.65
C ASN A 39 11.49 1.97 -3.16
N ASN A 40 11.14 3.06 -2.46
CA ASN A 40 11.40 3.18 -1.02
C ASN A 40 10.52 2.23 -0.21
N VAL A 41 9.29 1.96 -0.66
CA VAL A 41 8.43 0.94 -0.04
C VAL A 41 9.08 -0.44 -0.18
N LEU A 42 9.57 -0.83 -1.37
CA LEU A 42 10.25 -2.12 -1.56
C LEU A 42 11.49 -2.26 -0.67
N MET A 43 12.33 -1.21 -0.57
CA MET A 43 13.50 -1.22 0.31
C MET A 43 13.10 -1.34 1.78
N THR A 44 12.04 -0.64 2.20
CA THR A 44 11.51 -0.75 3.57
C THR A 44 10.97 -2.14 3.85
N ILE A 45 10.24 -2.75 2.93
CA ILE A 45 9.76 -4.14 3.05
C ILE A 45 10.94 -5.09 3.29
N LYS A 46 12.02 -4.95 2.53
CA LYS A 46 13.23 -5.76 2.73
C LYS A 46 13.74 -5.69 4.16
N ASN A 47 13.74 -4.50 4.75
CA ASN A 47 14.21 -4.28 6.12
C ASN A 47 13.22 -4.79 7.19
N LEU A 48 11.94 -4.93 6.84
CA LEU A 48 10.91 -5.45 7.74
C LEU A 48 10.85 -6.98 7.81
N LEU A 49 11.33 -7.69 6.78
CA LEU A 49 11.23 -9.17 6.73
C LEU A 49 11.83 -9.91 7.92
N PRO A 50 12.92 -9.46 8.58
CA PRO A 50 13.40 -10.13 9.78
C PRO A 50 12.38 -10.14 10.94
N LYS A 51 11.48 -9.14 11.00
CA LYS A 51 10.42 -9.04 12.02
C LYS A 51 9.10 -9.64 11.54
N PHE A 52 8.82 -9.53 10.23
CA PHE A 52 7.58 -9.99 9.60
C PHE A 52 7.91 -10.89 8.39
N PRO A 53 8.42 -12.11 8.59
CA PRO A 53 8.90 -12.97 7.50
C PRO A 53 7.79 -13.36 6.51
N ASN A 54 6.54 -13.42 6.98
CA ASN A 54 5.37 -13.76 6.17
C ASN A 54 4.64 -12.54 5.60
N LEU A 55 5.20 -11.33 5.72
CA LEU A 55 4.64 -10.13 5.12
C LEU A 55 4.49 -10.28 3.61
N LYS A 56 3.36 -9.85 3.09
CA LYS A 56 3.12 -9.72 1.64
C LYS A 56 2.75 -8.29 1.30
N TYR A 57 3.44 -7.74 0.32
CA TYR A 57 3.13 -6.45 -0.29
C TYR A 57 2.67 -6.63 -1.73
N VAL A 58 1.55 -6.02 -2.07
CA VAL A 58 0.98 -6.02 -3.41
C VAL A 58 0.97 -4.60 -3.94
N SER A 59 1.51 -4.38 -5.13
CA SER A 59 1.42 -3.11 -5.84
C SER A 59 0.61 -3.29 -7.11
N VAL A 60 -0.48 -2.56 -7.25
CA VAL A 60 -1.40 -2.64 -8.39
C VAL A 60 -1.34 -1.34 -9.20
N GLY A 61 -1.06 -1.46 -10.49
CA GLY A 61 -1.12 -0.36 -11.45
C GLY A 61 -0.03 -0.40 -12.51
N GLU A 62 -0.12 0.50 -13.46
CA GLU A 62 0.79 0.64 -14.59
C GLU A 62 1.56 1.96 -14.53
N GLY A 63 2.72 2.04 -15.16
CA GLY A 63 3.51 3.25 -15.28
C GLY A 63 4.96 3.01 -15.65
N ASP A 64 5.71 4.09 -15.86
CA ASP A 64 7.08 4.06 -16.40
C ASP A 64 8.08 3.35 -15.47
N GLU A 65 7.78 3.31 -14.17
CA GLU A 65 8.65 2.66 -13.17
C GLU A 65 8.48 1.13 -13.10
N GLY A 66 7.51 0.54 -13.78
CA GLY A 66 7.22 -0.90 -13.68
C GLY A 66 8.43 -1.80 -13.88
N ASN A 67 9.21 -1.57 -14.95
CA ASN A 67 10.42 -2.35 -15.24
C ASN A 67 11.52 -2.15 -14.18
N ASN A 68 11.67 -0.95 -13.64
CA ASN A 68 12.63 -0.65 -12.58
C ASN A 68 12.24 -1.36 -11.28
N LEU A 69 10.96 -1.39 -10.95
CA LEU A 69 10.44 -2.09 -9.77
C LEU A 69 10.61 -3.61 -9.88
N LEU A 70 10.42 -4.20 -11.06
CA LEU A 70 10.72 -5.63 -11.29
C LEU A 70 12.19 -5.96 -11.04
N LYS A 71 13.10 -5.13 -11.56
CA LYS A 71 14.54 -5.28 -11.34
C LYS A 71 14.90 -5.13 -9.86
N LEU A 72 14.34 -4.11 -9.19
CA LEU A 72 14.58 -3.85 -7.78
C LEU A 72 14.06 -4.99 -6.90
N ARG A 73 12.83 -5.50 -7.16
CA ARG A 73 12.25 -6.67 -6.48
C ARG A 73 13.20 -7.86 -6.54
N LYS A 74 13.72 -8.17 -7.74
CA LYS A 74 14.68 -9.27 -7.94
C LYS A 74 16.01 -9.02 -7.23
N TYR A 75 16.56 -7.80 -7.34
CA TYR A 75 17.81 -7.43 -6.66
C TYR A 75 17.71 -7.59 -5.14
N LEU A 76 16.59 -7.18 -4.56
CA LEU A 76 16.30 -7.29 -3.13
C LEU A 76 15.88 -8.71 -2.69
N LYS A 77 15.70 -9.65 -3.62
CA LYS A 77 15.22 -11.02 -3.38
C LYS A 77 13.85 -11.00 -2.66
N LEU A 78 12.89 -10.27 -3.22
CA LEU A 78 11.54 -10.07 -2.66
C LEU A 78 10.46 -10.82 -3.43
N GLU A 79 10.78 -11.75 -4.33
CA GLU A 79 9.83 -12.41 -5.20
C GLU A 79 8.72 -13.16 -4.44
N ASN A 80 9.02 -13.67 -3.25
CA ASN A 80 8.03 -14.34 -2.41
C ASN A 80 7.14 -13.38 -1.60
N ASN A 81 7.64 -12.17 -1.31
CA ASN A 81 6.98 -11.21 -0.41
C ASN A 81 6.33 -10.03 -1.14
N VAL A 82 6.68 -9.80 -2.40
CA VAL A 82 6.19 -8.67 -3.20
C VAL A 82 5.57 -9.17 -4.48
N GLU A 83 4.35 -8.74 -4.76
CA GLU A 83 3.66 -8.95 -6.03
C GLU A 83 3.44 -7.62 -6.74
N LEU A 84 3.78 -7.55 -8.03
CA LEU A 84 3.56 -6.39 -8.89
C LEU A 84 2.53 -6.77 -9.95
N ILE A 85 1.34 -6.21 -9.86
CA ILE A 85 0.20 -6.48 -10.74
C ILE A 85 0.00 -5.28 -11.65
N PHE A 86 0.41 -5.42 -12.91
CA PHE A 86 0.34 -4.31 -13.87
C PHE A 86 -1.06 -4.13 -14.45
N LYS A 87 -1.84 -5.22 -14.55
CA LYS A 87 -3.21 -5.21 -15.07
C LYS A 87 -4.13 -5.97 -14.13
N SER A 88 -5.22 -5.34 -13.77
CA SER A 88 -6.30 -5.93 -12.97
C SER A 88 -7.63 -5.36 -13.40
N THR A 89 -8.70 -6.11 -13.20
CA THR A 89 -10.06 -5.60 -13.26
C THR A 89 -10.34 -4.73 -12.03
N GLU A 90 -11.38 -3.89 -12.10
CA GLU A 90 -11.81 -3.11 -10.94
C GLU A 90 -12.20 -4.00 -9.76
N GLN A 91 -12.83 -5.15 -10.02
CA GLN A 91 -13.23 -6.08 -8.98
C GLN A 91 -12.04 -6.77 -8.30
N GLU A 92 -11.02 -7.17 -9.07
CA GLU A 92 -9.76 -7.71 -8.52
C GLU A 92 -9.02 -6.67 -7.67
N LYS A 93 -8.95 -5.42 -8.15
CA LYS A 93 -8.37 -4.31 -7.40
C LYS A 93 -9.09 -4.12 -6.05
N VAL A 94 -10.41 -4.06 -6.08
CA VAL A 94 -11.23 -3.89 -4.87
C VAL A 94 -11.07 -5.07 -3.92
N ALA A 95 -11.07 -6.31 -4.43
CA ALA A 95 -10.85 -7.51 -3.63
C ALA A 95 -9.47 -7.53 -2.94
N LEU A 96 -8.43 -7.05 -3.64
CA LEU A 96 -7.09 -6.93 -3.07
C LEU A 96 -7.04 -5.89 -1.94
N ILE A 97 -7.74 -4.76 -2.08
CA ILE A 97 -7.85 -3.76 -1.01
C ILE A 97 -8.64 -4.36 0.17
N GLU A 98 -9.78 -4.97 -0.08
CA GLU A 98 -10.64 -5.57 0.95
C GLU A 98 -9.90 -6.61 1.80
N GLN A 99 -9.02 -7.41 1.20
CA GLN A 99 -8.26 -8.46 1.88
C GLN A 99 -6.92 -8.00 2.44
N SER A 100 -6.51 -6.76 2.20
CA SER A 100 -5.28 -6.19 2.79
C SER A 100 -5.51 -5.78 4.25
N ASP A 101 -4.41 -5.51 4.96
CA ASP A 101 -4.42 -5.00 6.33
C ASP A 101 -4.11 -3.50 6.38
N VAL A 102 -3.21 -3.02 5.52
CA VAL A 102 -2.75 -1.63 5.47
C VAL A 102 -2.56 -1.17 4.03
N PHE A 103 -3.09 0.01 3.72
CA PHE A 103 -2.79 0.70 2.47
C PHE A 103 -1.55 1.59 2.66
N ILE A 104 -0.58 1.52 1.74
CA ILE A 104 0.64 2.31 1.83
C ILE A 104 0.99 2.98 0.51
N MET A 105 1.06 4.31 0.50
CA MET A 105 1.50 5.11 -0.65
C MET A 105 2.15 6.42 -0.16
N PRO A 106 3.38 6.39 0.38
CA PRO A 106 4.04 7.56 0.96
C PRO A 106 4.57 8.47 -0.15
N SER A 107 3.64 9.18 -0.82
CA SER A 107 3.95 10.00 -1.99
C SER A 107 4.93 11.12 -1.67
N VAL A 108 5.71 11.50 -2.68
CA VAL A 108 6.76 12.52 -2.57
C VAL A 108 6.59 13.59 -3.66
N ILE A 109 7.30 14.69 -3.52
CA ILE A 109 7.40 15.67 -4.60
C ILE A 109 8.29 15.08 -5.71
N TYR A 110 7.75 14.97 -6.91
CA TYR A 110 8.49 14.47 -8.07
C TYR A 110 8.24 15.35 -9.29
N LYS A 111 9.30 15.89 -9.90
CA LYS A 111 9.21 16.81 -11.06
C LYS A 111 8.19 17.94 -10.86
N LYS A 112 8.19 18.59 -9.69
CA LYS A 112 7.22 19.64 -9.28
C LYS A 112 5.76 19.18 -9.17
N SER A 113 5.49 17.89 -9.22
CA SER A 113 4.16 17.30 -8.99
C SER A 113 4.05 16.73 -7.59
N VAL A 114 2.92 16.94 -6.95
CA VAL A 114 2.55 16.38 -5.64
C VAL A 114 1.32 15.51 -5.77
N GLU A 115 1.03 14.70 -4.74
CA GLU A 115 -0.25 14.01 -4.67
C GLU A 115 -1.38 15.04 -4.53
N GLY A 116 -2.45 14.85 -5.30
CA GLY A 116 -3.66 15.67 -5.15
C GLY A 116 -4.36 15.33 -3.83
N PHE A 117 -5.51 14.70 -3.94
CA PHE A 117 -6.27 14.24 -2.77
C PHE A 117 -5.99 12.78 -2.42
N GLY A 118 -5.65 11.96 -3.42
CA GLY A 118 -5.41 10.52 -3.23
C GLY A 118 -6.70 9.73 -3.01
N ILE A 119 -7.56 9.66 -4.02
CA ILE A 119 -8.85 8.93 -3.97
C ILE A 119 -8.68 7.50 -3.44
N THR A 120 -7.56 6.85 -3.74
CA THR A 120 -7.27 5.48 -3.30
C THR A 120 -7.15 5.34 -1.78
N TYR A 121 -6.83 6.39 -1.04
CA TYR A 121 -6.89 6.37 0.43
C TYR A 121 -8.34 6.25 0.92
N ILE A 122 -9.27 6.96 0.26
CA ILE A 122 -10.70 6.87 0.59
C ILE A 122 -11.27 5.51 0.17
N GLU A 123 -10.82 4.96 -0.95
CA GLU A 123 -11.17 3.60 -1.34
C GLU A 123 -10.74 2.59 -0.25
N ALA A 124 -9.51 2.67 0.24
CA ALA A 124 -9.02 1.82 1.32
C ALA A 124 -9.80 2.03 2.62
N ALA A 125 -10.06 3.28 2.99
CA ALA A 125 -10.85 3.64 4.17
C ALA A 125 -12.28 3.06 4.13
N SER A 126 -12.91 3.00 2.95
CA SER A 126 -14.25 2.40 2.79
C SER A 126 -14.30 0.90 3.15
N PHE A 127 -13.16 0.23 3.20
CA PHE A 127 -12.98 -1.15 3.66
C PHE A 127 -12.36 -1.24 5.05
N GLY A 128 -12.31 -0.13 5.80
CA GLY A 128 -11.70 -0.10 7.13
C GLY A 128 -10.20 -0.37 7.11
N LYS A 129 -9.49 0.04 6.02
CA LYS A 129 -8.04 -0.13 5.93
C LYS A 129 -7.35 1.17 6.28
N PRO A 130 -6.50 1.19 7.32
CA PRO A 130 -5.72 2.37 7.64
C PRO A 130 -4.70 2.63 6.53
N SER A 131 -4.37 3.91 6.35
CA SER A 131 -3.47 4.33 5.28
C SER A 131 -2.19 4.95 5.80
N ILE A 132 -1.07 4.66 5.13
CA ILE A 132 0.20 5.38 5.29
C ILE A 132 0.42 6.23 4.04
N GLY A 133 0.35 7.55 4.20
CA GLY A 133 0.50 8.53 3.12
C GLY A 133 1.76 9.38 3.24
N GLY A 134 2.02 10.21 2.22
CA GLY A 134 3.07 11.22 2.23
C GLY A 134 2.69 12.46 3.02
N ILE A 135 3.64 13.40 3.14
CA ILE A 135 3.46 14.67 3.87
C ILE A 135 3.44 15.91 2.97
N TYR A 136 3.58 15.72 1.65
CA TYR A 136 3.86 16.85 0.75
C TYR A 136 2.67 17.28 -0.11
N GLY A 137 1.59 16.53 -0.12
CA GLY A 137 0.41 16.79 -0.94
C GLY A 137 -0.88 16.85 -0.14
N GLY A 138 -1.99 16.48 -0.79
CA GLY A 138 -3.33 16.48 -0.19
C GLY A 138 -3.66 15.25 0.65
N GLU A 139 -2.68 14.39 0.98
CA GLU A 139 -2.90 13.17 1.75
C GLU A 139 -3.46 13.45 3.16
N GLY A 140 -3.09 14.61 3.75
CA GLY A 140 -3.59 15.03 5.05
C GLY A 140 -5.09 15.32 5.11
N ASP A 141 -5.73 15.56 3.95
CA ASP A 141 -7.19 15.71 3.86
C ASP A 141 -7.90 14.35 3.88
N ALA A 142 -7.23 13.29 3.42
CA ALA A 142 -7.75 11.93 3.38
C ALA A 142 -7.39 11.10 4.61
N ILE A 143 -6.25 11.38 5.27
CA ILE A 143 -5.70 10.60 6.38
C ILE A 143 -5.59 11.48 7.63
N LYS A 144 -6.35 11.14 8.67
CA LYS A 144 -6.20 11.75 10.00
C LYS A 144 -5.10 11.02 10.76
N SER A 145 -3.89 11.62 10.78
CA SER A 145 -2.70 11.00 11.37
C SER A 145 -2.91 10.63 12.85
N GLY A 146 -2.66 9.36 13.19
CA GLY A 146 -2.89 8.80 14.51
C GLY A 146 -4.33 8.35 14.79
N GLN A 147 -5.26 8.51 13.83
CA GLN A 147 -6.65 8.09 13.95
C GLN A 147 -7.05 7.10 12.85
N THR A 148 -6.88 7.46 11.57
CA THR A 148 -7.24 6.61 10.43
C THR A 148 -5.99 6.10 9.67
N GLY A 149 -4.80 6.40 10.16
CA GLY A 149 -3.54 6.04 9.56
C GLY A 149 -2.42 6.97 10.01
N TYR A 150 -1.37 7.07 9.20
CA TYR A 150 -0.23 7.93 9.47
C TYR A 150 0.28 8.62 8.20
N LEU A 151 0.95 9.75 8.40
CA LEU A 151 1.69 10.47 7.36
C LEU A 151 3.19 10.38 7.65
N CYS A 152 4.01 10.15 6.62
CA CYS A 152 5.46 10.11 6.75
C CYS A 152 6.17 10.71 5.54
N ASN A 153 7.44 11.04 5.72
CA ASN A 153 8.29 11.47 4.61
C ASN A 153 8.63 10.28 3.71
N GLY A 154 8.02 10.20 2.54
CA GLY A 154 8.25 9.12 1.57
C GLY A 154 9.66 9.08 0.94
N ASN A 155 10.50 10.12 1.15
CA ASN A 155 11.91 10.12 0.77
C ASN A 155 12.84 9.56 1.85
N ASP A 156 12.33 9.33 3.06
CA ASP A 156 13.09 8.85 4.21
C ASP A 156 12.72 7.40 4.54
N LEU A 157 13.63 6.47 4.27
CA LEU A 157 13.43 5.05 4.52
C LEU A 157 13.18 4.75 6.01
N ASN A 158 13.83 5.47 6.92
CA ASN A 158 13.63 5.28 8.34
C ASN A 158 12.24 5.77 8.76
N ALA A 159 11.78 6.90 8.22
CA ALA A 159 10.43 7.40 8.48
C ALA A 159 9.34 6.41 8.00
N ILE A 160 9.51 5.82 6.81
CA ILE A 160 8.58 4.79 6.30
C ILE A 160 8.64 3.54 7.19
N TYR A 161 9.85 3.09 7.56
CA TYR A 161 10.08 1.91 8.38
C TYR A 161 9.43 2.06 9.77
N ASP A 162 9.72 3.16 10.47
CA ASP A 162 9.19 3.43 11.81
C ASP A 162 7.67 3.57 11.80
N THR A 163 7.12 4.21 10.76
CA THR A 163 5.68 4.34 10.57
C THR A 163 5.02 2.97 10.35
N LEU A 164 5.59 2.11 9.51
CA LEU A 164 5.10 0.74 9.32
C LEU A 164 5.21 -0.07 10.61
N LEU A 165 6.33 -0.03 11.32
CA LEU A 165 6.47 -0.71 12.61
C LEU A 165 5.40 -0.28 13.60
N LYS A 166 5.16 1.03 13.73
CA LYS A 166 4.13 1.58 14.62
C LYS A 166 2.74 1.11 14.23
N THR A 167 2.45 1.08 12.93
CA THR A 167 1.14 0.64 12.39
C THR A 167 0.90 -0.85 12.63
N LEU A 168 1.95 -1.67 12.49
CA LEU A 168 1.85 -3.13 12.58
C LEU A 168 2.03 -3.67 14.01
N ALA A 169 2.61 -2.89 14.92
CA ALA A 169 2.85 -3.32 16.30
C ALA A 169 1.54 -3.62 17.04
N ASN A 170 1.45 -4.80 17.67
CA ASN A 170 0.28 -5.24 18.44
C ASN A 170 -1.04 -5.12 17.67
N ASP A 171 -0.99 -5.34 16.35
CA ASP A 171 -2.15 -5.24 15.45
C ASP A 171 -2.85 -3.86 15.49
N HIS A 172 -2.12 -2.80 15.78
CA HIS A 172 -2.65 -1.43 15.89
C HIS A 172 -3.38 -0.96 14.62
N TYR A 173 -3.06 -1.54 13.46
CA TYR A 173 -3.78 -1.28 12.21
C TYR A 173 -5.28 -1.63 12.30
N LEU A 174 -5.69 -2.57 13.17
CA LEU A 174 -7.09 -2.91 13.37
C LEU A 174 -7.85 -1.75 14.03
N GLU A 175 -7.28 -1.11 15.04
CA GLU A 175 -7.85 0.07 15.70
C GLU A 175 -7.94 1.24 14.72
N LEU A 176 -6.86 1.54 14.00
CA LEU A 176 -6.84 2.60 12.99
C LEU A 176 -7.87 2.36 11.88
N GLY A 177 -8.03 1.10 11.45
CA GLY A 177 -9.01 0.71 10.45
C GLY A 177 -10.46 0.87 10.89
N THR A 178 -10.75 0.68 12.18
CA THR A 178 -12.08 0.92 12.74
C THR A 178 -12.48 2.39 12.68
N ASN A 179 -11.51 3.28 12.68
CA ASN A 179 -11.71 4.73 12.61
C ASN A 179 -11.65 5.29 11.18
N ALA A 180 -11.20 4.49 10.21
CA ALA A 180 -11.03 4.89 8.81
C ALA A 180 -12.35 4.83 8.03
#